data_b0140cf0baec032efc7c7ffcd7138db9
#
_entry.id   b0140cf0baec032efc7c7ffcd7138db9
#
_cell.length_a   1.000
_cell.length_b   1.000
_cell.length_c   1.000
_cell.angle_alpha   90.00
_cell.angle_beta   90.00
_cell.angle_gamma   90.00
#
_symmetry.space_group_name_H-M   'P 1'
#
loop_
_entity.id
_entity.type
_entity.pdbx_description
1 polymer ?
#
loop_
_entity_poly.entity_id
_entity_poly.type
_entity_poly.pdbx_seq_one_letter_code
_entity_poly.pdbx_strand_id
1 'polypeptide(L)'
;TVAEEIKTYTEEDLLQGKSDETAALYDRYKSAILNLTDSIEVKPQKLYVAFKKENRHIIDIEIQKSGLKLFVNVKHGNLYDPKGLARDISSIGHWGNGDYEIKVTNDKNLEYIMSLVRQVVEQL
;
A
#
# COMPACT_ATOMS: atom_id res chain seq x y z
N THR A 1 0.84 -15.89 33.95
CA THR A 1 0.33 -15.11 32.83
C THR A 1 0.54 -15.86 31.56
N VAL A 2 -0.50 -16.09 30.90
CA VAL A 2 -0.42 -16.55 29.53
C VAL A 2 0.31 -15.46 28.78
N ALA A 3 1.48 -15.77 28.26
CA ALA A 3 2.16 -14.87 27.38
C ALA A 3 1.17 -14.52 26.26
N GLU A 4 0.87 -13.24 26.12
CA GLU A 4 0.03 -12.81 25.01
C GLU A 4 0.66 -13.29 23.72
N GLU A 5 -0.06 -14.10 22.99
CA GLU A 5 0.39 -14.50 21.69
C GLU A 5 0.44 -13.27 20.81
N ILE A 6 1.65 -12.89 20.42
CA ILE A 6 1.81 -11.85 19.41
C ILE A 6 1.35 -12.49 18.11
N LYS A 7 0.20 -12.08 17.63
CA LYS A 7 -0.33 -12.61 16.39
C LYS A 7 0.47 -12.05 15.23
N THR A 8 1.11 -12.95 14.50
CA THR A 8 1.86 -12.61 13.29
C THR A 8 0.97 -12.85 12.08
N TYR A 9 0.87 -11.84 11.21
CA TYR A 9 0.10 -11.94 9.98
C TYR A 9 1.04 -12.19 8.81
N THR A 10 0.56 -12.91 7.81
CA THR A 10 1.30 -13.17 6.58
C THR A 10 0.54 -12.62 5.39
N GLU A 11 1.24 -12.48 4.26
CA GLU A 11 0.58 -12.09 3.02
C GLU A 11 -0.49 -13.12 2.64
N GLU A 12 -0.23 -14.40 2.89
CA GLU A 12 -1.18 -15.48 2.63
C GLU A 12 -2.48 -15.30 3.42
N ASP A 13 -2.38 -14.87 4.67
CA ASP A 13 -3.57 -14.58 5.49
C ASP A 13 -4.46 -13.53 4.82
N LEU A 14 -3.85 -12.50 4.25
CA LEU A 14 -4.57 -11.40 3.62
C LEU A 14 -5.07 -11.76 2.22
N LEU A 15 -4.44 -12.71 1.57
CA LEU A 15 -4.85 -13.21 0.25
C LEU A 15 -5.92 -14.28 0.33
N GLN A 16 -6.16 -14.83 1.52
CA GLN A 16 -7.13 -15.91 1.71
C GLN A 16 -8.52 -15.46 1.30
N GLY A 17 -9.19 -16.26 0.45
CA GLY A 17 -10.52 -15.94 -0.04
C GLY A 17 -10.55 -14.91 -1.17
N LYS A 18 -9.40 -14.45 -1.62
CA LYS A 18 -9.33 -13.52 -2.75
C LYS A 18 -9.20 -14.28 -4.06
N SER A 19 -9.58 -13.65 -5.17
CA SER A 19 -9.46 -14.26 -6.48
C SER A 19 -8.01 -14.37 -6.92
N ASP A 20 -7.73 -15.30 -7.85
CA ASP A 20 -6.39 -15.43 -8.44
C ASP A 20 -5.98 -14.14 -9.15
N GLU A 21 -6.94 -13.44 -9.76
CA GLU A 21 -6.69 -12.16 -10.41
C GLU A 21 -6.25 -11.08 -9.44
N THR A 22 -6.90 -11.03 -8.27
CA THR A 22 -6.52 -10.07 -7.22
C THR A 22 -5.14 -10.42 -6.65
N ALA A 23 -4.85 -11.69 -6.44
CA ALA A 23 -3.54 -12.12 -5.97
C ALA A 23 -2.44 -11.76 -6.97
N ALA A 24 -2.68 -11.98 -8.26
CA ALA A 24 -1.73 -11.63 -9.31
C ALA A 24 -1.54 -10.11 -9.40
N LEU A 25 -2.61 -9.35 -9.23
CA LEU A 25 -2.53 -7.89 -9.20
C LEU A 25 -1.68 -7.40 -8.03
N TYR A 26 -1.89 -7.97 -6.86
CA TYR A 26 -1.08 -7.66 -5.69
C TYR A 26 0.41 -7.94 -5.96
N ASP A 27 0.74 -9.08 -6.55
CA ASP A 27 2.13 -9.42 -6.86
C ASP A 27 2.77 -8.40 -7.81
N ARG A 28 2.02 -7.91 -8.79
CA ARG A 28 2.54 -6.90 -9.72
C ARG A 28 2.84 -5.58 -9.02
N TYR A 29 1.93 -5.11 -8.17
CA TYR A 29 2.16 -3.88 -7.41
C TYR A 29 3.29 -4.05 -6.40
N LYS A 30 3.33 -5.17 -5.70
CA LYS A 30 4.41 -5.49 -4.77
C LYS A 30 5.77 -5.46 -5.46
N SER A 31 5.90 -6.14 -6.60
CA SER A 31 7.17 -6.19 -7.34
C SER A 31 7.60 -4.79 -7.78
N ALA A 32 6.66 -3.99 -8.26
CA ALA A 32 6.95 -2.63 -8.70
C ALA A 32 7.43 -1.75 -7.54
N ILE A 33 6.78 -1.87 -6.37
CA ILE A 33 7.17 -1.12 -5.17
C ILE A 33 8.59 -1.53 -4.74
N LEU A 34 8.86 -2.83 -4.69
CA LEU A 34 10.17 -3.32 -4.26
C LEU A 34 11.29 -2.93 -5.23
N ASN A 35 10.96 -2.63 -6.47
CA ASN A 35 11.93 -2.17 -7.47
C ASN A 35 12.19 -0.67 -7.45
N LEU A 36 11.44 0.10 -6.66
CA LEU A 36 11.63 1.56 -6.59
C LEU A 36 12.92 1.95 -5.87
N THR A 37 13.27 1.20 -4.86
CA THR A 37 14.46 1.46 -4.04
C THR A 37 14.80 0.18 -3.29
N ASP A 38 16.03 0.07 -2.80
CA ASP A 38 16.44 -1.06 -1.98
C ASP A 38 15.96 -0.89 -0.55
N SER A 39 16.06 -1.98 0.21
CA SER A 39 15.80 -2.01 1.64
C SER A 39 14.35 -1.70 2.03
N ILE A 40 13.39 -2.03 1.15
CA ILE A 40 11.98 -1.95 1.52
C ILE A 40 11.60 -3.21 2.28
N GLU A 41 11.04 -3.04 3.47
CA GLU A 41 10.51 -4.14 4.27
C GLU A 41 9.02 -4.30 3.99
N VAL A 42 8.61 -5.55 3.80
CA VAL A 42 7.20 -5.93 3.63
C VAL A 42 6.69 -6.43 4.97
N LYS A 43 5.72 -5.74 5.53
CA LYS A 43 5.18 -6.02 6.86
C LYS A 43 3.68 -6.26 6.79
N PRO A 44 3.22 -7.52 6.65
CA PRO A 44 1.79 -7.81 6.71
C PRO A 44 1.22 -7.46 8.10
N GLN A 45 0.07 -6.79 8.09
CA GLN A 45 -0.67 -6.43 9.29
C GLN A 45 -2.05 -7.10 9.24
N LYS A 46 -2.90 -6.81 10.22
CA LYS A 46 -4.23 -7.41 10.29
C LYS A 46 -5.09 -7.07 9.07
N LEU A 47 -5.04 -5.83 8.60
CA LEU A 47 -5.94 -5.32 7.56
C LEU A 47 -5.23 -4.95 6.26
N TYR A 48 -3.91 -4.90 6.24
CA TYR A 48 -3.17 -4.43 5.10
C TYR A 48 -1.72 -4.91 5.13
N VAL A 49 -1.02 -4.75 4.02
CA VAL A 49 0.42 -4.99 3.95
C VAL A 49 1.13 -3.64 3.94
N ALA A 50 2.00 -3.41 4.90
CA ALA A 50 2.80 -2.19 4.96
C ALA A 50 4.11 -2.39 4.21
N PHE A 51 4.49 -1.39 3.42
CA PHE A 51 5.78 -1.33 2.76
C PHE A 51 6.56 -0.18 3.40
N LYS A 52 7.66 -0.50 4.06
CA LYS A 52 8.39 0.45 4.90
C LYS A 52 9.83 0.58 4.45
N LYS A 53 10.39 1.76 4.60
CA LYS A 53 11.81 2.02 4.43
C LYS A 53 12.26 2.90 5.59
N GLU A 54 13.39 2.53 6.23
CA GLU A 54 13.91 3.26 7.37
C GLU A 54 12.87 3.46 8.47
N ASN A 55 12.09 2.40 8.69
CA ASN A 55 11.02 2.36 9.69
C ASN A 55 9.87 3.34 9.43
N ARG A 56 9.73 3.84 8.20
CA ARG A 56 8.63 4.71 7.77
C ARG A 56 7.77 4.00 6.76
N HIS A 57 6.46 4.14 6.90
CA HIS A 57 5.52 3.63 5.91
C HIS A 57 5.64 4.45 4.63
N ILE A 58 5.80 3.75 3.50
CA ILE A 58 5.82 4.38 2.18
C ILE A 58 4.44 4.27 1.55
N ILE A 59 3.93 3.05 1.47
CA ILE A 59 2.63 2.74 0.92
C ILE A 59 2.08 1.53 1.69
N ASP A 60 0.78 1.53 1.92
CA ASP A 60 0.08 0.41 2.52
C ASP A 60 -0.94 -0.12 1.51
N ILE A 61 -1.05 -1.44 1.40
CA ILE A 61 -1.98 -2.08 0.46
C ILE A 61 -3.01 -2.88 1.24
N GLU A 62 -4.27 -2.49 1.10
CA GLU A 62 -5.40 -3.30 1.55
C GLU A 62 -5.82 -4.19 0.40
N ILE A 63 -5.74 -5.51 0.59
CA ILE A 63 -6.15 -6.47 -0.43
C ILE A 63 -7.65 -6.68 -0.28
N GLN A 64 -8.42 -6.21 -1.26
CA GLN A 64 -9.86 -6.32 -1.27
C GLN A 64 -10.30 -7.55 -2.05
N LYS A 65 -11.59 -7.85 -2.01
CA LYS A 65 -12.13 -9.03 -2.68
C LYS A 65 -11.88 -9.00 -4.19
N SER A 66 -11.97 -7.84 -4.80
CA SER A 66 -11.86 -7.64 -6.26
C SER A 66 -10.94 -6.51 -6.63
N GLY A 67 -9.84 -6.34 -5.93
CA GLY A 67 -8.89 -5.27 -6.24
C GLY A 67 -8.06 -4.89 -5.04
N LEU A 68 -7.40 -3.76 -5.15
CA LEU A 68 -6.52 -3.25 -4.11
C LEU A 68 -6.90 -1.81 -3.77
N LYS A 69 -6.73 -1.46 -2.50
CA LYS A 69 -6.78 -0.07 -2.06
C LYS A 69 -5.38 0.30 -1.59
N LEU A 70 -4.80 1.31 -2.20
CA LEU A 70 -3.45 1.76 -1.91
C LEU A 70 -3.52 3.04 -1.10
N PHE A 71 -2.79 3.09 0.01
CA PHE A 71 -2.67 4.30 0.83
C PHE A 71 -1.27 4.86 0.62
N VAL A 72 -1.19 6.03 -0.01
CA VAL A 72 0.08 6.71 -0.27
C VAL A 72 0.39 7.57 0.94
N ASN A 73 1.50 7.28 1.60
CA ASN A 73 1.77 7.80 2.93
C ASN A 73 2.50 9.14 2.91
N VAL A 74 1.82 10.15 2.40
CA VAL A 74 2.23 11.55 2.49
C VAL A 74 1.05 12.36 3.00
N LYS A 75 1.36 13.51 3.57
CA LYS A 75 0.33 14.45 4.03
C LYS A 75 -0.29 15.17 2.86
N HIS A 76 -1.55 15.60 3.06
CA HIS A 76 -2.28 16.40 2.10
C HIS A 76 -1.43 17.59 1.63
N GLY A 77 -1.38 17.79 0.34
CA GLY A 77 -0.61 18.86 -0.29
C GLY A 77 0.81 18.51 -0.66
N ASN A 78 1.33 17.35 -0.21
CA ASN A 78 2.70 16.94 -0.49
C ASN A 78 2.83 15.91 -1.61
N LEU A 79 1.75 15.71 -2.37
CA LEU A 79 1.75 14.78 -3.49
C LEU A 79 1.42 15.53 -4.78
N TYR A 80 2.31 15.46 -5.76
CA TYR A 80 2.05 15.97 -7.10
C TYR A 80 1.38 14.88 -7.93
N ASP A 81 0.11 15.04 -8.20
CA ASP A 81 -0.72 14.06 -8.89
C ASP A 81 -1.55 14.74 -9.99
N PRO A 82 -0.93 15.07 -11.13
CA PRO A 82 -1.62 15.82 -12.19
C PRO A 82 -2.80 15.07 -12.80
N LYS A 83 -2.81 13.74 -12.75
CA LYS A 83 -3.94 12.95 -13.26
C LYS A 83 -5.10 12.84 -12.26
N GLY A 84 -4.88 13.26 -11.02
CA GLY A 84 -5.91 13.20 -10.00
C GLY A 84 -6.36 11.79 -9.66
N LEU A 85 -5.47 10.81 -9.73
CA LEU A 85 -5.81 9.41 -9.40
C LEU A 85 -5.91 9.17 -7.91
N ALA A 86 -5.18 9.92 -7.11
CA ALA A 86 -5.19 9.76 -5.67
C ALA A 86 -6.30 10.61 -5.06
N ARG A 87 -7.16 9.96 -4.28
CA ARG A 87 -8.23 10.63 -3.57
C ARG A 87 -7.68 11.19 -2.26
N ASP A 88 -7.96 12.46 -1.99
CA ASP A 88 -7.64 13.09 -0.72
C ASP A 88 -8.61 12.57 0.35
N ILE A 89 -8.08 11.90 1.37
CA ILE A 89 -8.86 11.38 2.49
C ILE A 89 -8.47 12.04 3.81
N SER A 90 -7.78 13.16 3.75
CA SER A 90 -7.28 13.85 4.95
C SER A 90 -8.39 14.29 5.91
N SER A 91 -9.59 14.58 5.37
CA SER A 91 -10.74 15.00 6.17
C SER A 91 -11.68 13.85 6.52
N ILE A 92 -11.36 12.62 6.11
CA ILE A 92 -12.19 11.44 6.35
C ILE A 92 -11.48 10.55 7.37
N GLY A 93 -12.22 9.96 8.30
CA GLY A 93 -11.68 8.97 9.22
C GLY A 93 -11.17 7.76 8.44
N HIS A 94 -9.91 7.38 8.64
CA HIS A 94 -9.30 6.23 7.99
C HIS A 94 -8.23 5.63 8.90
N TRP A 95 -7.92 4.36 8.68
CA TRP A 95 -6.91 3.67 9.47
C TRP A 95 -5.50 3.74 8.87
N GLY A 96 -5.37 4.14 7.63
CA GLY A 96 -4.07 4.26 6.94
C GLY A 96 -3.24 5.42 7.46
N ASN A 97 -1.96 5.41 7.14
CA ASN A 97 -0.99 6.39 7.65
C ASN A 97 -0.85 7.64 6.78
N GLY A 98 -1.42 7.66 5.59
CA GLY A 98 -1.31 8.76 4.66
C GLY A 98 -2.65 9.38 4.36
N ASP A 99 -2.62 10.51 3.68
CA ASP A 99 -3.81 11.29 3.37
C ASP A 99 -4.37 11.02 1.97
N TYR A 100 -3.81 10.03 1.24
CA TYR A 100 -4.22 9.72 -0.13
C TYR A 100 -4.53 8.24 -0.31
N GLU A 101 -5.56 7.97 -1.10
CA GLU A 101 -6.06 6.63 -1.38
C GLU A 101 -6.21 6.44 -2.89
N ILE A 102 -5.79 5.28 -3.40
CA ILE A 102 -6.00 4.91 -4.80
C ILE A 102 -6.61 3.52 -4.83
N LYS A 103 -7.74 3.36 -5.51
CA LYS A 103 -8.36 2.05 -5.74
C LYS A 103 -7.98 1.56 -7.11
N VAL A 104 -7.51 0.31 -7.20
CA VAL A 104 -7.13 -0.30 -8.47
C VAL A 104 -7.75 -1.68 -8.60
N THR A 105 -8.16 -2.02 -9.83
CA THR A 105 -8.64 -3.35 -10.20
C THR A 105 -7.79 -3.97 -11.31
N ASN A 106 -6.80 -3.25 -11.80
CA ASN A 106 -5.87 -3.67 -12.85
C ASN A 106 -4.55 -2.91 -12.73
N ASP A 107 -3.62 -3.21 -13.61
CA ASP A 107 -2.30 -2.59 -13.62
C ASP A 107 -2.13 -1.50 -14.68
N LYS A 108 -3.24 -1.01 -15.22
CA LYS A 108 -3.24 -0.01 -16.30
C LYS A 108 -2.43 1.24 -15.93
N ASN A 109 -2.52 1.69 -14.69
CA ASN A 109 -1.84 2.90 -14.23
C ASN A 109 -0.64 2.60 -13.33
N LEU A 110 -0.10 1.38 -13.39
CA LEU A 110 0.96 0.95 -12.49
C LEU A 110 2.17 1.90 -12.51
N GLU A 111 2.67 2.25 -13.68
CA GLU A 111 3.84 3.11 -13.79
C GLU A 111 3.58 4.50 -13.24
N TYR A 112 2.41 5.06 -13.54
CA TYR A 112 2.03 6.36 -13.01
C TYR A 112 1.94 6.32 -11.49
N ILE A 113 1.30 5.29 -10.94
CA ILE A 113 1.17 5.13 -9.49
C ILE A 113 2.55 4.98 -8.84
N MET A 114 3.46 4.26 -9.50
CA MET A 114 4.83 4.14 -8.99
C MET A 114 5.55 5.50 -8.97
N SER A 115 5.23 6.40 -9.90
CA SER A 115 5.77 7.76 -9.85
C SER A 115 5.29 8.53 -8.63
N LEU A 116 4.06 8.27 -8.18
CA LEU A 116 3.53 8.87 -6.95
C LEU A 116 4.22 8.27 -5.72
N VAL A 117 4.40 6.95 -5.69
CA VAL A 117 5.08 6.27 -4.58
C VAL A 117 6.54 6.71 -4.49
N ARG A 118 7.18 6.94 -5.63
CA ARG A 118 8.56 7.46 -5.66
C ARG A 118 8.68 8.80 -4.96
N GLN A 119 7.66 9.65 -5.06
CA GLN A 119 7.66 10.93 -4.35
C GLN A 119 7.74 10.73 -2.83
N VAL A 120 7.09 9.69 -2.31
CA VAL A 120 7.16 9.35 -0.89
C VAL A 120 8.60 8.96 -0.51
N VAL A 121 9.21 8.10 -1.31
CA VAL A 121 10.60 7.66 -1.09
C VAL A 121 11.55 8.86 -1.10
N GLU A 122 11.37 9.78 -2.02
CA GLU A 122 12.22 10.97 -2.14
C GLU A 122 12.06 11.96 -0.99
N GLN A 123 10.97 11.86 -0.24
CA GLN A 123 10.69 12.73 0.92
C GLN A 123 11.19 12.15 2.25
N LEU A 124 11.79 10.98 2.22
CA LEU A 124 12.31 10.34 3.44
C LEU A 124 13.54 11.05 4.02
#